data_f33bc08ca6724665f243a3adb5028161
#
_entry.id   f33bc08ca6724665f243a3adb5028161
#
_cell.length_a   1.000
_cell.length_b   1.000
_cell.length_c   1.000
_cell.angle_alpha   90.00
_cell.angle_beta   90.00
_cell.angle_gamma   90.00
#
_symmetry.space_group_name_H-M   'P 1'
#
loop_
_entity.id
_entity.type
_entity.pdbx_description
1 polymer ?
#
loop_
_entity_poly.entity_id
_entity_poly.type
_entity_poly.pdbx_seq_one_letter_code
_entity_poly.pdbx_strand_id
1 'polypeptide(L)'
;WGEALGQRLVGFGFAAPLLSSFIGKAEEMFCLMPGQQGVIAWPNKSDNVSVLIEETSWPIANESIDRLIILHGLETCDKPKELLQEIWRVLAPSAKVIFVVPNRSGLWARSELTPFGYGRPYSLGQLEEQLEKNRFEVIRYSYALYAPPSEKIYWIKTLKFWEALGQRLDSRVMAGAIIVEASKQSYALPESGVKDSIGRPLDILDGFVKPRSGSIASK
;
A
#
# COMPACT_ATOMS: atom_id res chain seq x y z
N TRP A 1 -8.67 -5.65 -4.95
CA TRP A 1 -9.48 -6.40 -4.00
C TRP A 1 -10.90 -6.59 -4.54
N GLY A 2 -11.38 -7.82 -4.51
CA GLY A 2 -12.77 -8.14 -4.86
C GLY A 2 -13.76 -7.74 -3.76
N GLU A 3 -14.97 -8.27 -3.82
CA GLU A 3 -16.00 -8.04 -2.81
C GLU A 3 -15.52 -8.48 -1.41
N ALA A 4 -15.88 -7.71 -0.39
CA ALA A 4 -15.50 -7.93 1.00
C ALA A 4 -16.66 -8.58 1.81
N LEU A 5 -17.49 -9.39 1.14
CA LEU A 5 -18.64 -10.07 1.74
C LEU A 5 -18.19 -10.93 2.92
N GLY A 6 -18.85 -10.79 4.06
CA GLY A 6 -18.53 -11.52 5.28
C GLY A 6 -17.17 -11.20 5.89
N GLN A 7 -16.60 -10.04 5.59
CA GLN A 7 -15.29 -9.61 6.08
C GLN A 7 -15.37 -8.27 6.80
N ARG A 8 -14.51 -8.13 7.82
CA ARG A 8 -14.27 -6.88 8.54
C ARG A 8 -13.23 -6.06 7.84
N LEU A 9 -13.65 -4.91 7.30
CA LEU A 9 -12.81 -3.98 6.55
C LEU A 9 -12.54 -2.73 7.38
N VAL A 10 -11.29 -2.42 7.60
CA VAL A 10 -10.89 -1.21 8.33
C VAL A 10 -10.03 -0.32 7.45
N GLY A 11 -10.23 0.99 7.54
CA GLY A 11 -9.35 1.99 6.98
C GLY A 11 -8.63 2.76 8.07
N PHE A 12 -7.39 3.17 7.81
CA PHE A 12 -6.61 3.99 8.70
C PHE A 12 -6.05 5.21 7.97
N GLY A 13 -6.07 6.37 8.62
CA GLY A 13 -5.64 7.64 8.04
C GLY A 13 -6.69 8.22 7.09
N PHE A 14 -6.28 8.66 5.91
CA PHE A 14 -7.18 9.22 4.88
C PHE A 14 -7.94 8.17 4.06
N ALA A 15 -8.18 6.98 4.60
CA ALA A 15 -8.71 5.84 3.87
C ALA A 15 -10.19 5.95 3.49
N ALA A 16 -10.97 6.86 4.06
CA ALA A 16 -12.41 7.03 3.81
C ALA A 16 -12.80 7.03 2.32
N PRO A 17 -12.11 7.76 1.41
CA PRO A 17 -12.44 7.72 -0.02
C PRO A 17 -12.32 6.33 -0.64
N LEU A 18 -11.32 5.55 -0.22
CA LEU A 18 -11.10 4.18 -0.74
C LEU A 18 -12.14 3.20 -0.18
N LEU A 19 -12.57 3.38 1.07
CA LEU A 19 -13.60 2.58 1.70
C LEU A 19 -14.98 2.77 1.05
N SER A 20 -15.23 3.91 0.39
CA SER A 20 -16.52 4.24 -0.21
C SER A 20 -17.01 3.18 -1.20
N SER A 21 -16.10 2.47 -1.88
CA SER A 21 -16.44 1.39 -2.83
C SER A 21 -16.93 0.11 -2.16
N PHE A 22 -16.75 -0.02 -0.85
CA PHE A 22 -17.12 -1.21 -0.05
C PHE A 22 -18.36 -0.99 0.82
N ILE A 23 -18.97 0.19 0.80
CA ILE A 23 -20.22 0.46 1.53
C ILE A 23 -21.29 -0.54 1.10
N GLY A 24 -21.87 -1.24 2.09
CA GLY A 24 -22.87 -2.28 1.88
C GLY A 24 -22.35 -3.62 1.32
N LYS A 25 -21.02 -3.77 1.23
CA LYS A 25 -20.37 -5.00 0.74
C LYS A 25 -19.51 -5.70 1.81
N ALA A 26 -19.09 -4.99 2.84
CA ALA A 26 -18.39 -5.53 3.98
C ALA A 26 -19.40 -5.91 5.08
N GLU A 27 -19.06 -6.89 5.93
CA GLU A 27 -19.86 -7.24 7.11
C GLU A 27 -19.82 -6.12 8.14
N GLU A 28 -18.62 -5.66 8.46
CA GLU A 28 -18.38 -4.50 9.32
C GLU A 28 -17.32 -3.60 8.66
N MET A 29 -17.48 -2.30 8.83
CA MET A 29 -16.54 -1.34 8.28
C MET A 29 -16.31 -0.17 9.23
N PHE A 30 -15.03 0.16 9.48
CA PHE A 30 -14.61 1.29 10.31
C PHE A 30 -13.54 2.12 9.61
N CYS A 31 -13.55 3.42 9.88
CA CYS A 31 -12.50 4.35 9.44
C CYS A 31 -11.81 4.92 10.68
N LEU A 32 -10.60 4.48 10.95
CA LEU A 32 -9.77 4.94 12.07
C LEU A 32 -9.01 6.20 11.65
N MET A 33 -9.26 7.30 12.33
CA MET A 33 -8.67 8.59 12.03
C MET A 33 -7.75 9.02 13.17
N PRO A 34 -6.43 9.10 12.93
CA PRO A 34 -5.47 9.55 13.94
C PRO A 34 -5.73 11.01 14.34
N GLY A 35 -5.56 11.32 15.63
CA GLY A 35 -5.80 12.65 16.18
C GLY A 35 -5.03 13.77 15.48
N GLN A 36 -3.82 13.51 15.02
CA GLN A 36 -2.99 14.47 14.29
C GLN A 36 -3.55 14.84 12.91
N GLN A 37 -4.31 13.94 12.28
CA GLN A 37 -4.94 14.17 10.97
C GLN A 37 -6.35 14.75 11.09
N GLY A 38 -6.92 14.73 12.30
CA GLY A 38 -8.29 15.13 12.54
C GLY A 38 -9.32 14.07 12.19
N VAL A 39 -10.57 14.29 12.56
CA VAL A 39 -11.67 13.37 12.31
C VAL A 39 -12.81 14.07 11.60
N ILE A 40 -13.42 13.38 10.64
CA ILE A 40 -14.66 13.78 9.97
C ILE A 40 -15.69 12.66 10.11
N ALA A 41 -16.97 13.04 10.26
CA ALA A 41 -18.04 12.06 10.21
C ALA A 41 -18.13 11.47 8.79
N TRP A 42 -18.05 10.14 8.68
CA TRP A 42 -18.14 9.44 7.41
C TRP A 42 -18.83 8.08 7.60
N PRO A 43 -19.63 7.61 6.63
CA PRO A 43 -20.05 8.31 5.41
C PRO A 43 -21.14 9.38 5.65
N ASN A 44 -21.21 10.37 4.77
CA ASN A 44 -22.08 11.54 4.97
C ASN A 44 -23.62 11.25 4.96
N LYS A 45 -24.03 10.05 4.51
CA LYS A 45 -25.46 9.72 4.26
C LYS A 45 -25.97 8.50 5.03
N SER A 46 -25.15 7.93 5.91
CA SER A 46 -25.50 6.77 6.73
C SER A 46 -24.86 6.91 8.11
N ASP A 47 -25.03 5.91 8.96
CA ASP A 47 -24.45 5.90 10.30
C ASP A 47 -22.94 6.12 10.24
N ASN A 48 -22.44 6.98 11.13
CA ASN A 48 -21.03 7.29 11.20
C ASN A 48 -20.21 6.08 11.61
N VAL A 49 -19.22 5.73 10.79
CA VAL A 49 -18.25 4.65 11.06
C VAL A 49 -16.84 5.16 11.28
N SER A 50 -16.66 6.50 11.38
CA SER A 50 -15.36 7.09 11.69
C SER A 50 -15.13 7.13 13.18
N VAL A 51 -13.92 6.77 13.58
CA VAL A 51 -13.49 6.76 14.99
C VAL A 51 -12.19 7.53 15.11
N LEU A 52 -12.15 8.50 16.00
CA LEU A 52 -10.91 9.18 16.38
C LEU A 52 -10.11 8.26 17.29
N ILE A 53 -8.86 8.02 16.96
CA ILE A 53 -8.00 7.08 17.69
C ILE A 53 -6.60 7.64 17.92
N GLU A 54 -5.87 7.03 18.84
CA GLU A 54 -4.43 7.17 18.96
C GLU A 54 -3.73 6.27 17.94
N GLU A 55 -2.64 6.77 17.31
CA GLU A 55 -2.00 6.10 16.18
C GLU A 55 -1.55 4.66 16.49
N THR A 56 -1.04 4.43 17.69
CA THR A 56 -0.41 3.18 18.09
C THR A 56 -1.21 2.34 19.09
N SER A 57 -2.47 2.74 19.37
CA SER A 57 -3.35 2.03 20.29
C SER A 57 -4.78 2.05 19.79
N TRP A 58 -5.25 0.94 19.23
CA TRP A 58 -6.54 0.85 18.59
C TRP A 58 -7.56 0.10 19.48
N PRO A 59 -8.78 0.62 19.62
CA PRO A 59 -9.84 -0.03 20.40
C PRO A 59 -10.44 -1.22 19.63
N ILE A 60 -9.58 -2.08 19.12
CA ILE A 60 -9.93 -3.24 18.29
C ILE A 60 -9.33 -4.50 18.92
N ALA A 61 -10.11 -5.58 18.92
CA ALA A 61 -9.67 -6.86 19.44
C ALA A 61 -8.50 -7.44 18.61
N ASN A 62 -7.70 -8.31 19.23
CA ASN A 62 -6.64 -9.02 18.54
C ASN A 62 -7.24 -9.89 17.42
N GLU A 63 -6.54 -9.99 16.31
CA GLU A 63 -6.83 -10.93 15.22
C GLU A 63 -8.27 -10.87 14.70
N SER A 64 -8.84 -9.65 14.64
CA SER A 64 -10.26 -9.45 14.31
C SER A 64 -10.50 -8.73 12.98
N ILE A 65 -9.46 -8.24 12.29
CA ILE A 65 -9.58 -7.53 11.01
C ILE A 65 -9.15 -8.46 9.88
N ASP A 66 -9.98 -8.59 8.86
CA ASP A 66 -9.68 -9.39 7.66
C ASP A 66 -8.99 -8.56 6.58
N ARG A 67 -9.36 -7.28 6.46
CA ARG A 67 -8.79 -6.36 5.47
C ARG A 67 -8.52 -5.00 6.08
N LEU A 68 -7.34 -4.46 5.82
CA LEU A 68 -6.93 -3.14 6.27
C LEU A 68 -6.40 -2.31 5.12
N ILE A 69 -6.86 -1.06 5.01
CA ILE A 69 -6.33 -0.08 4.06
C ILE A 69 -5.70 1.06 4.85
N ILE A 70 -4.43 1.34 4.60
CA ILE A 70 -3.70 2.43 5.22
C ILE A 70 -3.36 3.44 4.12
N LEU A 71 -3.93 4.63 4.22
CA LEU A 71 -3.67 5.73 3.30
C LEU A 71 -3.17 6.94 4.08
N HIS A 72 -1.96 7.39 3.78
CA HIS A 72 -1.32 8.53 4.45
C HIS A 72 -1.27 8.41 5.99
N GLY A 73 -0.99 7.21 6.50
CA GLY A 73 -0.92 6.94 7.93
C GLY A 73 0.46 6.48 8.39
N LEU A 74 1.22 5.80 7.54
CA LEU A 74 2.53 5.26 7.93
C LEU A 74 3.62 6.34 7.87
N GLU A 75 3.62 7.17 6.83
CA GLU A 75 4.61 8.23 6.62
C GLU A 75 4.46 9.42 7.57
N THR A 76 3.26 9.62 8.11
CA THR A 76 2.98 10.71 9.06
C THR A 76 3.15 10.28 10.51
N CYS A 77 3.18 8.99 10.78
CA CYS A 77 3.29 8.45 12.14
C CYS A 77 4.69 8.70 12.73
N ASP A 78 4.73 9.24 13.95
CA ASP A 78 5.99 9.48 14.68
C ASP A 78 6.68 8.17 15.08
N LYS A 79 5.88 7.11 15.33
CA LYS A 79 6.34 5.82 15.81
C LYS A 79 5.92 4.67 14.87
N PRO A 80 6.45 4.64 13.63
CA PRO A 80 5.99 3.70 12.61
C PRO A 80 6.17 2.23 13.01
N LYS A 81 7.17 1.90 13.84
CA LYS A 81 7.37 0.55 14.36
C LYS A 81 6.23 0.13 15.32
N GLU A 82 5.84 1.01 16.24
CA GLU A 82 4.74 0.75 17.16
C GLU A 82 3.41 0.61 16.40
N LEU A 83 3.18 1.49 15.40
CA LEU A 83 2.02 1.38 14.52
C LEU A 83 1.99 0.03 13.78
N LEU A 84 3.09 -0.42 13.20
CA LEU A 84 3.14 -1.72 12.52
C LEU A 84 2.90 -2.90 13.48
N GLN A 85 3.37 -2.81 14.71
CA GLN A 85 3.07 -3.80 15.74
C GLN A 85 1.58 -3.84 16.09
N GLU A 86 0.94 -2.68 16.20
CA GLU A 86 -0.49 -2.56 16.44
C GLU A 86 -1.31 -3.11 15.28
N ILE A 87 -0.94 -2.79 14.04
CA ILE A 87 -1.52 -3.36 12.83
C ILE A 87 -1.41 -4.89 12.86
N TRP A 88 -0.22 -5.40 13.17
CA TRP A 88 0.00 -6.84 13.25
C TRP A 88 -0.88 -7.51 14.32
N ARG A 89 -1.08 -6.85 15.46
CA ARG A 89 -1.92 -7.34 16.56
C ARG A 89 -3.38 -7.53 16.14
N VAL A 90 -3.95 -6.55 15.42
CA VAL A 90 -5.37 -6.54 15.08
C VAL A 90 -5.71 -7.38 13.83
N LEU A 91 -4.75 -7.64 12.96
CA LEU A 91 -4.96 -8.43 11.74
C LEU A 91 -5.14 -9.91 12.07
N ALA A 92 -6.16 -10.53 11.49
CA ALA A 92 -6.37 -11.98 11.52
C ALA A 92 -5.22 -12.72 10.79
N PRO A 93 -5.00 -14.02 11.05
CA PRO A 93 -3.88 -14.77 10.45
C PRO A 93 -3.83 -14.77 8.93
N SER A 94 -4.97 -14.73 8.24
CA SER A 94 -5.10 -14.68 6.78
C SER A 94 -5.40 -13.29 6.23
N ALA A 95 -5.35 -12.27 7.09
CA ALA A 95 -5.71 -10.91 6.73
C ALA A 95 -4.72 -10.30 5.74
N LYS A 96 -5.25 -9.35 4.96
CA LYS A 96 -4.47 -8.58 4.00
C LYS A 96 -4.48 -7.10 4.35
N VAL A 97 -3.35 -6.45 4.20
CA VAL A 97 -3.21 -5.01 4.38
C VAL A 97 -2.68 -4.35 3.11
N ILE A 98 -3.25 -3.21 2.76
CA ILE A 98 -2.73 -2.35 1.70
C ILE A 98 -2.16 -1.09 2.33
N PHE A 99 -0.90 -0.84 2.09
CA PHE A 99 -0.21 0.41 2.41
C PHE A 99 -0.15 1.28 1.17
N VAL A 100 -0.63 2.52 1.29
CA VAL A 100 -0.50 3.56 0.25
C VAL A 100 0.29 4.70 0.86
N VAL A 101 1.52 4.87 0.39
CA VAL A 101 2.47 5.86 0.90
C VAL A 101 3.04 6.72 -0.22
N PRO A 102 3.49 7.96 0.06
CA PRO A 102 4.20 8.78 -0.91
C PRO A 102 5.48 8.12 -1.39
N ASN A 103 5.71 8.16 -2.71
CA ASN A 103 6.94 7.71 -3.31
C ASN A 103 8.02 8.78 -3.18
N ARG A 104 9.08 8.47 -2.44
CA ARG A 104 10.22 9.38 -2.19
C ARG A 104 10.87 9.91 -3.47
N SER A 105 10.89 9.12 -4.53
CA SER A 105 11.46 9.50 -5.82
C SER A 105 10.49 10.32 -6.67
N GLY A 106 9.20 10.34 -6.33
CA GLY A 106 8.14 10.97 -7.10
C GLY A 106 8.12 12.50 -6.97
N LEU A 107 7.51 13.15 -7.96
CA LEU A 107 7.34 14.61 -7.95
C LEU A 107 6.40 15.09 -6.82
N TRP A 108 5.41 14.27 -6.45
CA TRP A 108 4.45 14.58 -5.41
C TRP A 108 5.08 14.74 -4.03
N ALA A 109 6.09 13.93 -3.71
CA ALA A 109 6.81 14.01 -2.43
C ALA A 109 7.67 15.26 -2.27
N ARG A 110 7.87 16.02 -3.36
CA ARG A 110 8.62 17.27 -3.38
C ARG A 110 7.72 18.51 -3.31
N SER A 111 6.40 18.32 -3.30
CA SER A 111 5.42 19.40 -3.29
C SER A 111 4.79 19.51 -1.91
N GLU A 112 5.09 20.59 -1.18
CA GLU A 112 4.47 20.90 0.11
C GLU A 112 2.99 21.32 -0.02
N LEU A 113 2.49 21.49 -1.24
CA LEU A 113 1.11 21.84 -1.52
C LEU A 113 0.13 20.66 -1.39
N THR A 114 0.65 19.46 -1.20
CA THR A 114 -0.16 18.24 -1.15
C THR A 114 0.19 17.40 0.07
N PRO A 115 -0.72 16.55 0.58
CA PRO A 115 -0.44 15.64 1.68
C PRO A 115 0.77 14.73 1.44
N PHE A 116 1.13 14.49 0.17
CA PHE A 116 2.27 13.67 -0.23
C PHE A 116 3.63 14.30 0.09
N GLY A 117 3.69 15.60 0.29
CA GLY A 117 4.92 16.33 0.68
C GLY A 117 5.15 16.35 2.19
N TYR A 118 4.15 15.94 2.98
CA TYR A 118 4.28 15.88 4.44
C TYR A 118 4.71 14.49 4.91
N GLY A 119 5.39 14.44 6.05
CA GLY A 119 5.83 13.19 6.66
C GLY A 119 7.13 12.66 6.05
N ARG A 120 7.32 11.35 6.10
CA ARG A 120 8.52 10.64 5.67
C ARG A 120 8.21 9.75 4.47
N PRO A 121 8.38 10.25 3.22
CA PRO A 121 8.09 9.45 2.04
C PRO A 121 9.03 8.24 1.97
N TYR A 122 8.53 7.13 1.42
CA TYR A 122 9.25 5.86 1.32
C TYR A 122 9.79 5.61 -0.09
N SER A 123 10.93 4.94 -0.18
CA SER A 123 11.25 4.15 -1.36
C SER A 123 10.63 2.75 -1.21
N LEU A 124 10.42 2.03 -2.32
CA LEU A 124 9.87 0.68 -2.25
C LEU A 124 10.72 -0.22 -1.34
N GLY A 125 12.04 -0.25 -1.54
CA GLY A 125 12.92 -1.11 -0.73
C GLY A 125 12.91 -0.75 0.76
N GLN A 126 12.80 0.54 1.12
CA GLN A 126 12.66 0.95 2.53
C GLN A 126 11.34 0.46 3.13
N LEU A 127 10.24 0.53 2.36
CA LEU A 127 8.95 0.06 2.83
C LEU A 127 8.95 -1.47 2.98
N GLU A 128 9.46 -2.22 1.99
CA GLU A 128 9.58 -3.67 2.05
C GLU A 128 10.42 -4.11 3.25
N GLU A 129 11.61 -3.54 3.44
CA GLU A 129 12.48 -3.85 4.58
C GLU A 129 11.79 -3.58 5.93
N GLN A 130 11.05 -2.47 6.04
CA GLN A 130 10.33 -2.13 7.26
C GLN A 130 9.16 -3.08 7.53
N LEU A 131 8.43 -3.50 6.50
CA LEU A 131 7.35 -4.46 6.60
C LEU A 131 7.87 -5.84 7.01
N GLU A 132 8.92 -6.34 6.36
CA GLU A 132 9.56 -7.62 6.68
C GLU A 132 10.07 -7.68 8.12
N LYS A 133 10.76 -6.61 8.59
CA LYS A 133 11.22 -6.50 9.98
C LYS A 133 10.08 -6.54 11.01
N ASN A 134 8.86 -6.16 10.62
CA ASN A 134 7.68 -6.18 11.45
C ASN A 134 6.74 -7.37 11.15
N ARG A 135 7.26 -8.45 10.54
CA ARG A 135 6.57 -9.72 10.28
C ARG A 135 5.41 -9.61 9.29
N PHE A 136 5.55 -8.76 8.29
CA PHE A 136 4.67 -8.72 7.12
C PHE A 136 5.38 -9.36 5.94
N GLU A 137 4.63 -10.15 5.16
CA GLU A 137 5.06 -10.68 3.89
C GLU A 137 4.46 -9.81 2.77
N VAL A 138 5.31 -9.23 1.94
CA VAL A 138 4.87 -8.43 0.78
C VAL A 138 4.40 -9.39 -0.32
N ILE A 139 3.12 -9.28 -0.70
CA ILE A 139 2.51 -10.12 -1.74
C ILE A 139 2.75 -9.49 -3.11
N ARG A 140 2.48 -8.20 -3.23
CA ARG A 140 2.64 -7.45 -4.48
C ARG A 140 2.74 -5.96 -4.22
N TYR A 141 3.27 -5.24 -5.19
CA TYR A 141 3.29 -3.78 -5.17
C TYR A 141 2.87 -3.20 -6.52
N SER A 142 2.49 -1.94 -6.51
CA SER A 142 2.22 -1.15 -7.70
C SER A 142 2.51 0.32 -7.44
N TYR A 143 2.55 1.09 -8.51
CA TYR A 143 2.74 2.53 -8.46
C TYR A 143 1.50 3.25 -8.99
N ALA A 144 1.23 4.44 -8.47
CA ALA A 144 0.10 5.27 -8.86
C ALA A 144 0.46 6.76 -8.83
N LEU A 145 -0.47 7.61 -9.28
CA LEU A 145 -0.33 9.06 -9.33
C LEU A 145 0.82 9.53 -10.24
N TYR A 146 0.75 9.14 -11.51
CA TYR A 146 1.70 9.57 -12.52
C TYR A 146 1.46 10.98 -13.08
N ALA A 147 0.28 11.55 -12.79
CA ALA A 147 0.00 12.94 -13.15
C ALA A 147 0.89 13.90 -12.35
N PRO A 148 1.29 15.05 -12.91
CA PRO A 148 1.99 16.09 -12.18
C PRO A 148 1.15 16.61 -11.01
N PRO A 149 1.77 16.99 -9.86
CA PRO A 149 1.07 17.60 -8.74
C PRO A 149 0.57 19.01 -9.16
N SER A 150 -0.72 19.13 -9.42
CA SER A 150 -1.33 20.39 -9.85
C SER A 150 -2.81 20.43 -9.51
N GLU A 151 -3.25 21.56 -8.98
CA GLU A 151 -4.67 21.84 -8.69
C GLU A 151 -5.47 22.26 -9.94
N LYS A 152 -4.81 22.46 -11.07
CA LYS A 152 -5.49 22.92 -12.29
C LYS A 152 -6.42 21.84 -12.84
N ILE A 153 -7.68 22.20 -13.08
CA ILE A 153 -8.75 21.32 -13.59
C ILE A 153 -8.33 20.54 -14.84
N TYR A 154 -7.47 21.11 -15.69
CA TYR A 154 -6.95 20.45 -16.88
C TYR A 154 -6.21 19.15 -16.53
N TRP A 155 -5.32 19.16 -15.53
CA TRP A 155 -4.57 17.99 -15.12
C TRP A 155 -5.45 16.94 -14.46
N ILE A 156 -6.47 17.38 -13.72
CA ILE A 156 -7.46 16.47 -13.09
C ILE A 156 -8.27 15.74 -14.18
N LYS A 157 -8.66 16.42 -15.25
CA LYS A 157 -9.39 15.80 -16.37
C LYS A 157 -8.55 14.82 -17.18
N THR A 158 -7.24 14.96 -17.18
CA THR A 158 -6.30 14.10 -17.91
C THR A 158 -5.67 13.00 -17.04
N LEU A 159 -6.06 12.87 -15.77
CA LEU A 159 -5.53 11.86 -14.84
C LEU A 159 -5.50 10.45 -15.43
N LYS A 160 -6.59 9.99 -16.04
CA LYS A 160 -6.67 8.65 -16.65
C LYS A 160 -5.63 8.44 -17.75
N PHE A 161 -5.33 9.47 -18.53
CA PHE A 161 -4.31 9.41 -19.57
C PHE A 161 -2.91 9.28 -18.98
N TRP A 162 -2.59 10.07 -17.94
CA TRP A 162 -1.29 10.02 -17.27
C TRP A 162 -1.07 8.70 -16.53
N GLU A 163 -2.11 8.17 -15.88
CA GLU A 163 -2.06 6.85 -15.27
C GLU A 163 -1.77 5.75 -16.30
N ALA A 164 -2.49 5.73 -17.43
CA ALA A 164 -2.28 4.76 -18.48
C ALA A 164 -0.88 4.88 -19.12
N LEU A 165 -0.38 6.10 -19.32
CA LEU A 165 0.95 6.35 -19.87
C LEU A 165 2.04 5.94 -18.88
N GLY A 166 1.90 6.32 -17.61
CA GLY A 166 2.88 6.02 -16.57
C GLY A 166 3.00 4.52 -16.32
N GLN A 167 1.88 3.80 -16.28
CA GLN A 167 1.86 2.34 -16.16
C GLN A 167 2.54 1.64 -17.35
N ARG A 168 2.36 2.17 -18.58
CA ARG A 168 3.02 1.61 -19.77
C ARG A 168 4.54 1.85 -19.78
N LEU A 169 4.98 2.98 -19.23
CA LEU A 169 6.39 3.35 -19.20
C LEU A 169 7.14 2.74 -18.01
N ASP A 170 6.42 2.08 -17.09
CA ASP A 170 6.95 1.53 -15.81
C ASP A 170 7.90 2.52 -15.09
N SER A 171 7.55 3.80 -15.16
CA SER A 171 8.40 4.87 -14.63
C SER A 171 8.23 5.05 -13.13
N ARG A 172 8.97 4.26 -12.36
CA ARG A 172 9.00 4.30 -10.89
C ARG A 172 9.29 5.69 -10.33
N VAL A 173 10.07 6.49 -11.07
CA VAL A 173 10.48 7.84 -10.66
C VAL A 173 9.36 8.86 -10.84
N MET A 174 8.43 8.64 -11.76
CA MET A 174 7.33 9.58 -12.01
C MET A 174 6.12 9.36 -11.10
N ALA A 175 5.99 8.19 -10.53
CA ALA A 175 4.85 7.85 -9.68
C ALA A 175 4.88 8.62 -8.37
N GLY A 176 3.74 9.19 -7.97
CA GLY A 176 3.58 9.92 -6.71
C GLY A 176 3.38 9.02 -5.50
N ALA A 177 2.81 7.84 -5.69
CA ALA A 177 2.49 6.90 -4.63
C ALA A 177 3.01 5.50 -4.91
N ILE A 178 3.34 4.78 -3.83
CA ILE A 178 3.62 3.35 -3.80
C ILE A 178 2.46 2.67 -3.09
N ILE A 179 1.94 1.62 -3.69
CA ILE A 179 0.90 0.76 -3.13
C ILE A 179 1.52 -0.60 -2.89
N VAL A 180 1.50 -1.07 -1.65
CA VAL A 180 2.00 -2.40 -1.28
C VAL A 180 0.88 -3.19 -0.63
N GLU A 181 0.59 -4.37 -1.15
CA GLU A 181 -0.25 -5.36 -0.50
C GLU A 181 0.65 -6.34 0.26
N ALA A 182 0.36 -6.52 1.53
CA ALA A 182 1.06 -7.44 2.40
C ALA A 182 0.08 -8.30 3.21
N SER A 183 0.55 -9.42 3.73
CA SER A 183 -0.15 -10.27 4.69
C SER A 183 0.62 -10.38 5.98
N LYS A 184 -0.09 -10.72 7.05
CA LYS A 184 0.52 -11.09 8.33
C LYS A 184 1.30 -12.40 8.13
N GLN A 185 2.60 -12.40 8.44
CA GLN A 185 3.34 -13.65 8.54
C GLN A 185 2.77 -14.50 9.67
N SER A 186 2.04 -15.53 9.32
CA SER A 186 1.62 -16.56 10.25
C SER A 186 2.68 -17.64 10.27
N TYR A 187 3.18 -18.04 11.43
CA TYR A 187 4.00 -19.24 11.60
C TYR A 187 3.10 -20.48 11.45
N ALA A 188 2.51 -20.68 10.27
CA ALA A 188 2.03 -21.99 9.88
C ALA A 188 3.25 -22.80 9.44
N LEU A 189 3.40 -24.03 9.99
CA LEU A 189 4.33 -25.02 9.49
C LEU A 189 4.26 -25.04 7.96
N PRO A 190 5.39 -25.17 7.24
CA PRO A 190 5.38 -25.13 5.80
C PRO A 190 4.61 -26.34 5.27
N GLU A 191 3.35 -26.15 4.91
CA GLU A 191 2.78 -26.98 3.87
C GLU A 191 3.57 -26.66 2.61
N SER A 192 4.24 -27.66 2.09
CA SER A 192 5.02 -27.63 0.85
C SER A 192 4.10 -27.32 -0.33
N GLY A 193 3.78 -26.06 -0.49
CA GLY A 193 3.09 -25.49 -1.64
C GLY A 193 4.11 -24.77 -2.50
N VAL A 194 4.22 -25.23 -3.73
CA VAL A 194 5.04 -24.64 -4.80
C VAL A 194 4.85 -23.12 -4.78
N LYS A 195 5.93 -22.38 -4.50
CA LYS A 195 5.96 -20.94 -4.74
C LYS A 195 5.87 -20.74 -6.25
N ASP A 196 4.69 -20.33 -6.72
CA ASP A 196 4.63 -19.66 -8.01
C ASP A 196 5.38 -18.31 -7.83
N SER A 197 6.66 -18.36 -8.16
CA SER A 197 7.47 -17.17 -8.29
C SER A 197 6.94 -16.43 -9.53
N ILE A 198 6.10 -15.43 -9.31
CA ILE A 198 5.88 -14.38 -10.31
C ILE A 198 7.26 -13.72 -10.45
N GLY A 199 7.89 -13.96 -11.62
CA GLY A 199 9.29 -13.62 -11.88
C GLY A 199 9.58 -12.16 -11.51
N ARG A 200 10.67 -11.96 -10.80
CA ARG A 200 11.25 -10.64 -10.61
C ARG A 200 11.50 -10.05 -12.00
N PRO A 201 11.31 -8.72 -12.22
CA PRO A 201 11.56 -8.12 -13.54
C PRO A 201 12.94 -8.40 -14.12
N LEU A 202 13.91 -8.85 -13.31
CA LEU A 202 15.24 -9.23 -13.74
C LEU A 202 15.30 -10.63 -14.43
N ASP A 203 14.34 -11.51 -14.18
CA ASP A 203 14.33 -12.85 -14.80
C ASP A 203 13.95 -12.79 -16.30
N ILE A 204 13.41 -11.66 -16.78
CA ILE A 204 13.10 -11.44 -18.19
C ILE A 204 14.35 -11.04 -18.99
N LEU A 205 15.42 -10.59 -18.35
CA LEU A 205 16.66 -10.17 -19.02
C LEU A 205 17.67 -11.30 -19.22
N ASP A 206 17.54 -12.42 -18.51
CA ASP A 206 18.43 -13.58 -18.67
C ASP A 206 18.21 -14.38 -19.97
N GLY A 207 17.16 -14.06 -20.74
CA GLY A 207 16.88 -14.67 -22.05
C GLY A 207 17.64 -14.03 -23.22
N PHE A 208 18.25 -12.87 -23.06
CA PHE A 208 18.97 -12.17 -24.10
C PHE A 208 20.45 -12.02 -23.72
N VAL A 209 21.28 -12.84 -24.26
CA VAL A 209 22.73 -12.85 -24.42
C VAL A 209 23.40 -14.06 -23.77
N LYS A 210 23.43 -15.18 -24.50
CA LYS A 210 24.51 -16.16 -24.37
C LYS A 210 25.61 -15.77 -25.34
N PRO A 211 26.81 -15.37 -24.90
CA PRO A 211 27.95 -15.31 -25.82
C PRO A 211 28.32 -16.73 -26.27
N ARG A 212 28.36 -16.96 -27.57
CA ARG A 212 28.94 -18.17 -28.16
C ARG A 212 30.41 -18.28 -27.77
N SER A 213 30.78 -19.27 -26.99
CA SER A 213 32.16 -19.65 -26.81
C SER A 213 32.68 -20.26 -28.15
N GLY A 214 33.46 -19.49 -28.87
CA GLY A 214 34.23 -19.99 -30.00
C GLY A 214 35.36 -20.86 -29.48
N SER A 215 35.35 -22.15 -29.84
CA SER A 215 36.47 -23.06 -29.64
C SER A 215 37.59 -22.67 -30.61
N ILE A 216 38.74 -22.27 -30.07
CA ILE A 216 39.98 -22.13 -30.85
C ILE A 216 40.62 -23.50 -30.87
N ALA A 217 40.60 -24.14 -32.04
CA ALA A 217 41.38 -25.37 -32.31
C ALA A 217 42.87 -25.00 -32.43
N SER A 218 43.66 -25.63 -31.63
CA SER A 218 45.13 -25.64 -31.69
C SER A 218 45.62 -26.35 -32.97
N LYS A 219 46.54 -25.70 -33.64
CA LYS A 219 47.56 -26.35 -34.43
C LYS A 219 48.91 -25.80 -34.02
#